data_a6c8534abf1ace4dc7c00e31708df384
#
_entry.id   a6c8534abf1ace4dc7c00e31708df384
#
_cell.length_a   1.000
_cell.length_b   1.000
_cell.length_c   1.000
_cell.angle_alpha   90.00
_cell.angle_beta   90.00
_cell.angle_gamma   90.00
#
_symmetry.space_group_name_H-M   'P 1'
#
loop_
_entity.id
_entity.type
_entity.pdbx_description
1 polymer ?
#
loop_
_entity_poly.entity_id
_entity_poly.type
_entity_poly.pdbx_seq_one_letter_code
_entity_poly.pdbx_strand_id
1 'polypeptide(L)'
;TTQANFESVRQRYFNLRATEGRLVAEQNNDEKINFHEDLLKISKEDPEIAANVATQESLFNARRSSLKAELQSIDEAIKGNEAAAISYREMLESRRRQQKSLQQEISGVRTLVKDGYAPRNQLLQLERSSSESSAAISELLGNIERTTRTVLEMRQRKNYRENEYRKEV
;
A
#
# COMPACT_ATOMS: atom_id res chain seq x y z
N THR A 1 -44.39 -32.20 -9.13
CA THR A 1 -45.33 -32.36 -7.99
C THR A 1 -45.16 -31.24 -7.00
N THR A 2 -46.20 -30.88 -6.27
CA THR A 2 -46.23 -29.77 -5.32
C THR A 2 -45.16 -29.93 -4.21
N GLN A 3 -44.93 -31.16 -3.78
CA GLN A 3 -43.91 -31.46 -2.77
C GLN A 3 -42.46 -31.24 -3.26
N ALA A 4 -42.16 -31.63 -4.51
CA ALA A 4 -40.87 -31.37 -5.10
C ALA A 4 -40.60 -29.88 -5.30
N ASN A 5 -41.62 -29.09 -5.65
CA ASN A 5 -41.53 -27.63 -5.73
C ASN A 5 -41.30 -27.00 -4.36
N PHE A 6 -41.98 -27.47 -3.32
CA PHE A 6 -41.78 -26.99 -1.95
C PHE A 6 -40.33 -27.23 -1.48
N GLU A 7 -39.81 -28.44 -1.70
CA GLU A 7 -38.44 -28.79 -1.31
C GLU A 7 -37.42 -27.95 -2.05
N SER A 8 -37.60 -27.71 -3.35
CA SER A 8 -36.73 -26.88 -4.15
C SER A 8 -36.73 -25.41 -3.66
N VAL A 9 -37.88 -24.86 -3.33
CA VAL A 9 -38.00 -23.49 -2.80
C VAL A 9 -37.38 -23.39 -1.42
N ARG A 10 -37.59 -24.39 -0.57
CA ARG A 10 -36.97 -24.46 0.77
C ARG A 10 -35.45 -24.49 0.70
N GLN A 11 -34.87 -25.35 -0.13
CA GLN A 11 -33.41 -25.42 -0.36
C GLN A 11 -32.86 -24.07 -0.84
N ARG A 12 -33.53 -23.47 -1.81
CA ARG A 12 -33.13 -22.16 -2.34
C ARG A 12 -33.17 -21.06 -1.27
N TYR A 13 -34.20 -21.07 -0.41
CA TYR A 13 -34.32 -20.11 0.68
C TYR A 13 -33.14 -20.20 1.65
N PHE A 14 -32.81 -21.41 2.12
CA PHE A 14 -31.69 -21.59 3.05
C PHE A 14 -30.35 -21.33 2.43
N ASN A 15 -30.15 -21.66 1.14
CA ASN A 15 -28.94 -21.34 0.41
C ASN A 15 -28.72 -19.82 0.29
N LEU A 16 -29.80 -19.08 0.03
CA LEU A 16 -29.75 -17.62 0.01
C LEU A 16 -29.48 -17.03 1.40
N ARG A 17 -30.03 -17.61 2.45
CA ARG A 17 -29.76 -17.21 3.84
C ARG A 17 -28.29 -17.41 4.22
N ALA A 18 -27.68 -18.50 3.80
CA ALA A 18 -26.27 -18.78 4.04
C ALA A 18 -25.38 -17.74 3.30
N THR A 19 -25.70 -17.47 2.04
CA THR A 19 -25.02 -16.45 1.25
C THR A 19 -25.18 -15.06 1.84
N GLU A 20 -26.40 -14.69 2.26
CA GLU A 20 -26.67 -13.41 2.95
C GLU A 20 -25.80 -13.26 4.20
N GLY A 21 -25.72 -14.29 5.03
CA GLY A 21 -24.89 -14.26 6.24
C GLY A 21 -23.42 -13.94 5.93
N ARG A 22 -22.85 -14.57 4.90
CA ARG A 22 -21.49 -14.28 4.44
C ARG A 22 -21.34 -12.86 3.93
N LEU A 23 -22.24 -12.42 3.06
CA LEU A 23 -22.16 -11.09 2.45
C LEU A 23 -22.30 -9.97 3.50
N VAL A 24 -23.19 -10.11 4.47
CA VAL A 24 -23.33 -9.14 5.58
C VAL A 24 -22.06 -9.09 6.43
N ALA A 25 -21.49 -10.25 6.74
CA ALA A 25 -20.22 -10.30 7.50
C ALA A 25 -19.07 -9.65 6.75
N GLU A 26 -18.96 -9.86 5.44
CA GLU A 26 -17.95 -9.20 4.59
C GLU A 26 -18.17 -7.69 4.53
N GLN A 27 -19.42 -7.24 4.36
CA GLN A 27 -19.77 -5.82 4.31
C GLN A 27 -19.44 -5.10 5.62
N ASN A 28 -19.73 -5.73 6.75
CA ASN A 28 -19.48 -5.18 8.09
C ASN A 28 -18.03 -5.35 8.53
N ASN A 29 -17.23 -6.09 7.77
CA ASN A 29 -15.86 -6.48 8.15
C ASN A 29 -15.82 -7.27 9.47
N ASP A 30 -16.78 -8.15 9.67
CA ASP A 30 -16.88 -9.01 10.85
C ASP A 30 -15.78 -10.08 10.85
N GLU A 31 -15.42 -10.56 12.02
CA GLU A 31 -14.44 -11.64 12.15
C GLU A 31 -15.01 -13.03 11.85
N LYS A 32 -16.32 -13.17 12.00
CA LYS A 32 -17.07 -14.41 11.81
C LYS A 32 -18.41 -14.12 11.17
N ILE A 33 -18.95 -15.13 10.48
CA ILE A 33 -20.31 -15.06 9.98
C ILE A 33 -21.30 -15.32 11.14
N ASN A 34 -22.26 -14.43 11.30
CA ASN A 34 -23.41 -14.64 12.18
C ASN A 34 -24.59 -15.14 11.35
N PHE A 35 -24.72 -16.47 11.24
CA PHE A 35 -25.85 -17.07 10.54
C PHE A 35 -27.15 -16.92 11.34
N HIS A 36 -28.27 -16.78 10.62
CA HIS A 36 -29.58 -16.72 11.23
C HIS A 36 -29.88 -18.02 12.00
N GLU A 37 -30.59 -17.92 13.12
CA GLU A 37 -30.91 -19.08 13.97
C GLU A 37 -31.64 -20.18 13.23
N ASP A 38 -32.57 -19.83 12.33
CA ASP A 38 -33.34 -20.80 11.54
C ASP A 38 -32.41 -21.65 10.67
N LEU A 39 -31.40 -21.02 10.07
CA LEU A 39 -30.41 -21.70 9.26
C LEU A 39 -29.56 -22.66 10.11
N LEU A 40 -29.14 -22.23 11.30
CA LEU A 40 -28.36 -23.07 12.21
C LEU A 40 -29.13 -24.27 12.71
N LYS A 41 -30.44 -24.12 12.98
CA LYS A 41 -31.32 -25.22 13.37
C LYS A 41 -31.44 -26.25 12.25
N ILE A 42 -31.80 -25.81 11.05
CA ILE A 42 -32.02 -26.70 9.93
C ILE A 42 -30.73 -27.39 9.44
N SER A 43 -29.56 -26.75 9.58
CA SER A 43 -28.30 -27.34 9.23
C SER A 43 -27.92 -28.56 10.08
N LYS A 44 -28.49 -28.69 11.29
CA LYS A 44 -28.31 -29.87 12.13
C LYS A 44 -29.10 -31.08 11.65
N GLU A 45 -30.19 -30.84 10.90
CA GLU A 45 -31.10 -31.86 10.43
C GLU A 45 -30.91 -32.22 8.97
N ASP A 46 -30.44 -31.27 8.16
CA ASP A 46 -30.28 -31.41 6.70
C ASP A 46 -28.78 -31.30 6.30
N PRO A 47 -28.16 -32.42 5.89
CA PRO A 47 -26.76 -32.45 5.53
C PRO A 47 -26.40 -31.56 4.32
N GLU A 48 -27.33 -31.36 3.38
CA GLU A 48 -27.11 -30.53 2.20
C GLU A 48 -27.03 -29.05 2.58
N ILE A 49 -27.88 -28.59 3.47
CA ILE A 49 -27.85 -27.25 4.02
C ILE A 49 -26.60 -27.05 4.87
N ALA A 50 -26.22 -28.04 5.69
CA ALA A 50 -24.99 -28.00 6.47
C ALA A 50 -23.74 -27.87 5.57
N ALA A 51 -23.71 -28.60 4.44
CA ALA A 51 -22.63 -28.51 3.46
C ALA A 51 -22.52 -27.11 2.83
N ASN A 52 -23.68 -26.48 2.54
CA ASN A 52 -23.70 -25.12 2.00
C ASN A 52 -23.22 -24.08 3.03
N VAL A 53 -23.64 -24.20 4.29
CA VAL A 53 -23.15 -23.35 5.38
C VAL A 53 -21.63 -23.46 5.52
N ALA A 54 -21.10 -24.68 5.52
CA ALA A 54 -19.66 -24.92 5.58
C ALA A 54 -18.92 -24.33 4.37
N THR A 55 -19.52 -24.39 3.18
CA THR A 55 -18.96 -23.78 1.96
C THR A 55 -18.89 -22.26 2.09
N GLN A 56 -19.94 -21.62 2.62
CA GLN A 56 -19.94 -20.17 2.82
C GLN A 56 -18.90 -19.74 3.88
N GLU A 57 -18.75 -20.50 4.95
CA GLU A 57 -17.68 -20.24 5.95
C GLU A 57 -16.28 -20.38 5.35
N SER A 58 -16.05 -21.43 4.57
CA SER A 58 -14.77 -21.64 3.90
C SER A 58 -14.46 -20.52 2.92
N LEU A 59 -15.44 -20.10 2.13
CA LEU A 59 -15.31 -18.99 1.19
C LEU A 59 -15.02 -17.67 1.93
N PHE A 60 -15.75 -17.38 2.99
CA PHE A 60 -15.55 -16.22 3.84
C PHE A 60 -14.11 -16.16 4.40
N ASN A 61 -13.64 -17.25 4.98
CA ASN A 61 -12.31 -17.34 5.55
C ASN A 61 -11.22 -17.22 4.49
N ALA A 62 -11.39 -17.85 3.33
CA ALA A 62 -10.44 -17.77 2.23
C ALA A 62 -10.33 -16.34 1.66
N ARG A 63 -11.47 -15.69 1.44
CA ARG A 63 -11.51 -14.30 0.94
C ARG A 63 -10.91 -13.33 1.94
N ARG A 64 -11.22 -13.49 3.22
CA ARG A 64 -10.68 -12.66 4.29
C ARG A 64 -9.16 -12.82 4.44
N SER A 65 -8.67 -14.06 4.40
CA SER A 65 -7.23 -14.35 4.46
C SER A 65 -6.50 -13.77 3.25
N SER A 66 -7.07 -13.91 2.07
CA SER A 66 -6.51 -13.36 0.83
C SER A 66 -6.43 -11.83 0.88
N LEU A 67 -7.50 -11.16 1.31
CA LEU A 67 -7.50 -9.70 1.51
C LEU A 67 -6.44 -9.26 2.52
N LYS A 68 -6.38 -9.93 3.67
CA LYS A 68 -5.39 -9.63 4.71
C LYS A 68 -3.95 -9.73 4.19
N ALA A 69 -3.64 -10.80 3.45
CA ALA A 69 -2.32 -10.99 2.85
C ALA A 69 -2.00 -9.91 1.82
N GLU A 70 -2.96 -9.53 0.98
CA GLU A 70 -2.80 -8.47 -0.01
C GLU A 70 -2.58 -7.11 0.64
N LEU A 71 -3.38 -6.75 1.66
CA LEU A 71 -3.22 -5.49 2.39
C LEU A 71 -1.89 -5.44 3.15
N GLN A 72 -1.46 -6.56 3.73
CA GLN A 72 -0.16 -6.65 4.38
C GLN A 72 0.99 -6.43 3.40
N SER A 73 0.91 -7.01 2.21
CA SER A 73 1.88 -6.79 1.13
C SER A 73 1.97 -5.31 0.73
N ILE A 74 0.83 -4.64 0.61
CA ILE A 74 0.78 -3.20 0.33
C ILE A 74 1.40 -2.39 1.48
N ASP A 75 1.09 -2.71 2.74
CA ASP A 75 1.66 -2.03 3.90
C ASP A 75 3.19 -2.19 3.98
N GLU A 76 3.72 -3.38 3.69
CA GLU A 76 5.16 -3.61 3.63
C GLU A 76 5.82 -2.77 2.53
N ALA A 77 5.19 -2.66 1.36
CA ALA A 77 5.68 -1.82 0.28
C ALA A 77 5.64 -0.33 0.64
N ILE A 78 4.60 0.13 1.34
CA ILE A 78 4.49 1.50 1.86
C ILE A 78 5.66 1.78 2.81
N LYS A 79 5.88 0.92 3.80
CA LYS A 79 6.98 1.07 4.77
C LYS A 79 8.35 1.10 4.10
N GLY A 80 8.57 0.24 3.11
CA GLY A 80 9.82 0.21 2.35
C GLY A 80 10.07 1.53 1.60
N ASN A 81 9.05 2.08 0.97
CA ASN A 81 9.16 3.36 0.25
C ASN A 81 9.30 4.54 1.22
N GLU A 82 8.62 4.54 2.35
CA GLU A 82 8.79 5.56 3.39
C GLU A 82 10.23 5.56 3.94
N ALA A 83 10.79 4.39 4.20
CA ALA A 83 12.19 4.24 4.64
C ALA A 83 13.17 4.76 3.57
N ALA A 84 12.93 4.46 2.30
CA ALA A 84 13.73 4.97 1.20
C ALA A 84 13.66 6.51 1.10
N ALA A 85 12.47 7.10 1.29
CA ALA A 85 12.31 8.55 1.30
C ALA A 85 13.10 9.21 2.43
N ILE A 86 13.11 8.62 3.62
CA ILE A 86 13.91 9.09 4.75
C ILE A 86 15.41 9.07 4.40
N SER A 87 15.89 7.95 3.83
CA SER A 87 17.30 7.83 3.41
C SER A 87 17.69 8.89 2.37
N TYR A 88 16.84 9.13 1.38
CA TYR A 88 17.09 10.18 0.38
C TYR A 88 17.13 11.58 1.00
N ARG A 89 16.28 11.87 1.98
CA ARG A 89 16.29 13.15 2.70
C ARG A 89 17.57 13.35 3.50
N GLU A 90 18.06 12.30 4.15
CA GLU A 90 19.33 12.34 4.86
C GLU A 90 20.52 12.56 3.91
N MET A 91 20.52 11.88 2.76
CA MET A 91 21.52 12.09 1.71
C MET A 91 21.46 13.53 1.16
N LEU A 92 20.25 14.05 0.95
CA LEU A 92 20.04 15.43 0.49
C LEU A 92 20.61 16.45 1.49
N GLU A 93 20.37 16.27 2.77
CA GLU A 93 20.91 17.12 3.85
C GLU A 93 22.45 17.12 3.80
N SER A 94 23.05 15.94 3.68
CA SER A 94 24.51 15.79 3.56
C SER A 94 25.06 16.49 2.31
N ARG A 95 24.40 16.32 1.16
CA ARG A 95 24.79 16.99 -0.10
C ARG A 95 24.64 18.51 -0.03
N ARG A 96 23.60 18.99 0.61
CA ARG A 96 23.42 20.44 0.83
C ARG A 96 24.53 21.05 1.70
N ARG A 97 24.93 20.35 2.77
CA ARG A 97 26.07 20.79 3.58
C ARG A 97 27.38 20.81 2.76
N GLN A 98 27.62 19.77 1.98
CA GLN A 98 28.78 19.72 1.08
C GLN A 98 28.76 20.86 0.05
N GLN A 99 27.60 21.14 -0.54
CA GLN A 99 27.42 22.22 -1.49
C GLN A 99 27.72 23.59 -0.86
N LYS A 100 27.24 23.79 0.37
CA LYS A 100 27.53 25.01 1.12
C LYS A 100 29.03 25.23 1.35
N SER A 101 29.75 24.17 1.74
CA SER A 101 31.19 24.21 1.90
C SER A 101 31.93 24.49 0.58
N LEU A 102 31.49 23.89 -0.53
CA LEU A 102 32.02 24.16 -1.86
C LEU A 102 31.79 25.60 -2.29
N GLN A 103 30.63 26.18 -2.02
CA GLN A 103 30.36 27.59 -2.34
C GLN A 103 31.26 28.55 -1.55
N GLN A 104 31.51 28.25 -0.28
CA GLN A 104 32.47 29.03 0.54
C GLN A 104 33.87 28.94 0.00
N GLU A 105 34.36 27.74 -0.38
CA GLU A 105 35.66 27.52 -0.95
C GLU A 105 35.81 28.22 -2.30
N ILE A 106 34.82 28.13 -3.18
CA ILE A 106 34.78 28.81 -4.47
C ILE A 106 34.88 30.32 -4.29
N SER A 107 34.14 30.89 -3.34
CA SER A 107 34.18 32.32 -3.02
C SER A 107 35.60 32.76 -2.61
N GLY A 108 36.24 31.99 -1.73
CA GLY A 108 37.60 32.27 -1.29
C GLY A 108 38.65 32.17 -2.42
N VAL A 109 38.58 31.07 -3.19
CA VAL A 109 39.51 30.83 -4.32
C VAL A 109 39.29 31.84 -5.44
N ARG A 110 38.06 32.24 -5.71
CA ARG A 110 37.74 33.28 -6.72
C ARG A 110 38.44 34.59 -6.38
N THR A 111 38.46 35.02 -5.13
CA THR A 111 39.18 36.19 -4.65
C THR A 111 40.70 36.02 -4.87
N LEU A 112 41.25 34.86 -4.50
CA LEU A 112 42.70 34.58 -4.68
C LEU A 112 43.11 34.58 -6.16
N VAL A 113 42.29 34.04 -7.05
CA VAL A 113 42.54 34.05 -8.50
C VAL A 113 42.51 35.46 -9.06
N LYS A 114 41.55 36.28 -8.63
CA LYS A 114 41.42 37.69 -9.01
C LYS A 114 42.64 38.49 -8.60
N ASP A 115 43.20 38.21 -7.42
CA ASP A 115 44.37 38.91 -6.88
C ASP A 115 45.72 38.30 -7.35
N GLY A 116 45.68 37.25 -8.19
CA GLY A 116 46.85 36.59 -8.77
C GLY A 116 47.54 35.59 -7.84
N TYR A 117 46.97 35.22 -6.72
CA TYR A 117 47.54 34.29 -5.72
C TYR A 117 47.16 32.81 -5.93
N ALA A 118 46.22 32.50 -6.81
CA ALA A 118 45.83 31.13 -7.14
C ALA A 118 45.63 30.94 -8.66
N PRO A 119 45.88 29.74 -9.19
CA PRO A 119 45.67 29.46 -10.61
C PRO A 119 44.18 29.35 -10.94
N ARG A 120 43.79 29.85 -12.10
CA ARG A 120 42.41 29.78 -12.60
C ARG A 120 41.89 28.36 -12.71
N ASN A 121 42.73 27.40 -13.01
CA ASN A 121 42.37 25.97 -13.12
C ASN A 121 41.77 25.43 -11.80
N GLN A 122 42.26 25.88 -10.66
CA GLN A 122 41.73 25.47 -9.36
C GLN A 122 40.29 25.94 -9.19
N LEU A 123 40.00 27.19 -9.57
CA LEU A 123 38.62 27.71 -9.54
C LEU A 123 37.71 26.93 -10.47
N LEU A 124 38.13 26.64 -11.72
CA LEU A 124 37.34 25.89 -12.68
C LEU A 124 37.04 24.48 -12.21
N GLN A 125 37.98 23.82 -11.52
CA GLN A 125 37.78 22.49 -10.95
C GLN A 125 36.77 22.51 -9.82
N LEU A 126 36.81 23.49 -8.95
CA LEU A 126 35.82 23.68 -7.89
C LEU A 126 34.43 23.98 -8.44
N GLU A 127 34.32 24.82 -9.45
CA GLU A 127 33.04 25.12 -10.13
C GLU A 127 32.46 23.88 -10.79
N ARG A 128 33.29 23.00 -11.37
CA ARG A 128 32.84 21.72 -11.91
C ARG A 128 32.30 20.81 -10.80
N SER A 129 33.00 20.68 -9.68
CA SER A 129 32.56 19.91 -8.52
C SER A 129 31.24 20.45 -7.95
N SER A 130 31.06 21.76 -7.93
CA SER A 130 29.80 22.40 -7.53
C SER A 130 28.67 22.06 -8.47
N SER A 131 28.88 22.06 -9.77
CA SER A 131 27.87 21.66 -10.77
C SER A 131 27.47 20.18 -10.61
N GLU A 132 28.44 19.30 -10.40
CA GLU A 132 28.18 17.87 -10.14
C GLU A 132 27.37 17.68 -8.85
N SER A 133 27.71 18.42 -7.80
CA SER A 133 26.98 18.39 -6.54
C SER A 133 25.53 18.89 -6.69
N SER A 134 25.32 19.96 -7.45
CA SER A 134 23.98 20.48 -7.77
C SER A 134 23.14 19.47 -8.55
N ALA A 135 23.75 18.75 -9.50
CA ALA A 135 23.08 17.68 -10.25
C ALA A 135 22.66 16.52 -9.33
N ALA A 136 23.56 16.13 -8.40
CA ALA A 136 23.25 15.10 -7.40
C ALA A 136 22.10 15.50 -6.46
N ILE A 137 22.04 16.77 -6.04
CA ILE A 137 20.93 17.31 -5.26
C ILE A 137 19.62 17.24 -6.03
N SER A 138 19.61 17.63 -7.30
CA SER A 138 18.42 17.56 -8.16
C SER A 138 17.92 16.12 -8.34
N GLU A 139 18.82 15.16 -8.49
CA GLU A 139 18.47 13.74 -8.56
C GLU A 139 17.83 13.23 -7.27
N LEU A 140 18.39 13.59 -6.11
CA LEU A 140 17.82 13.24 -4.80
C LEU A 140 16.44 13.84 -4.59
N LEU A 141 16.23 15.09 -4.98
CA LEU A 141 14.90 15.73 -4.93
C LEU A 141 13.89 14.98 -5.80
N GLY A 142 14.29 14.57 -6.99
CA GLY A 142 13.47 13.74 -7.89
C GLY A 142 13.13 12.38 -7.28
N ASN A 143 14.10 11.73 -6.64
CA ASN A 143 13.89 10.44 -5.96
C ASN A 143 12.92 10.57 -4.78
N ILE A 144 13.06 11.62 -3.98
CA ILE A 144 12.15 11.90 -2.85
C ILE A 144 10.72 12.09 -3.38
N GLU A 145 10.55 12.88 -4.42
CA GLU A 145 9.22 13.11 -5.02
C GLU A 145 8.59 11.83 -5.55
N ARG A 146 9.35 11.03 -6.32
CA ARG A 146 8.86 9.76 -6.85
C ARG A 146 8.45 8.79 -5.73
N THR A 147 9.28 8.66 -4.72
CA THR A 147 9.03 7.76 -3.59
C THR A 147 7.80 8.21 -2.80
N THR A 148 7.66 9.50 -2.53
CA THR A 148 6.49 10.06 -1.85
C THR A 148 5.20 9.84 -2.66
N ARG A 149 5.25 10.03 -3.97
CA ARG A 149 4.13 9.77 -4.88
C ARG A 149 3.74 8.29 -4.88
N THR A 150 4.72 7.40 -4.91
CA THR A 150 4.48 5.96 -4.84
C THR A 150 3.76 5.57 -3.54
N VAL A 151 4.15 6.14 -2.40
CA VAL A 151 3.47 5.92 -1.11
C VAL A 151 2.00 6.36 -1.18
N LEU A 152 1.73 7.54 -1.74
CA LEU A 152 0.35 8.02 -1.91
C LEU A 152 -0.50 7.10 -2.80
N GLU A 153 0.06 6.66 -3.93
CA GLU A 153 -0.59 5.72 -4.85
C GLU A 153 -0.90 4.38 -4.16
N MET A 154 0.04 3.86 -3.38
CA MET A 154 -0.15 2.61 -2.63
C MET A 154 -1.21 2.73 -1.53
N ARG A 155 -1.27 3.87 -0.83
CA ARG A 155 -2.33 4.14 0.15
C ARG A 155 -3.70 4.22 -0.50
N GLN A 156 -3.81 4.86 -1.66
CA GLN A 156 -5.05 4.89 -2.44
C GLN A 156 -5.45 3.50 -2.92
N ARG A 157 -4.49 2.71 -3.39
CA ARG A 157 -4.71 1.31 -3.80
C ARG A 157 -5.20 0.44 -2.63
N LYS A 158 -4.63 0.63 -1.44
CA LYS A 158 -5.07 -0.05 -0.23
C LYS A 158 -6.54 0.26 0.08
N ASN A 159 -6.90 1.55 0.10
CA ASN A 159 -8.29 1.99 0.33
C ASN A 159 -9.25 1.46 -0.74
N TYR A 160 -8.84 1.49 -2.00
CA TYR A 160 -9.62 0.94 -3.10
C TYR A 160 -9.88 -0.55 -2.89
N ARG A 161 -8.86 -1.32 -2.51
CA ARG A 161 -9.00 -2.77 -2.31
C ARG A 161 -9.90 -3.11 -1.13
N GLU A 162 -9.81 -2.38 -0.04
CA GLU A 162 -10.72 -2.52 1.11
C GLU A 162 -12.18 -2.23 0.71
N ASN A 163 -12.40 -1.18 -0.06
CA ASN A 163 -13.73 -0.82 -0.54
C ASN A 163 -14.29 -1.83 -1.54
N GLU A 164 -13.45 -2.36 -2.44
CA GLU A 164 -13.84 -3.42 -3.38
C GLU A 164 -14.33 -4.67 -2.64
N TYR A 165 -13.60 -5.09 -1.63
CA TYR A 165 -14.01 -6.23 -0.80
C TYR A 165 -15.41 -6.06 -0.20
N ARG A 166 -15.74 -4.86 0.23
CA ARG A 166 -17.06 -4.54 0.79
C ARG A 166 -18.15 -4.42 -0.26
N LYS A 167 -17.82 -4.08 -1.50
CA LYS A 167 -18.77 -3.87 -2.60
C LYS A 167 -19.07 -5.12 -3.39
N GLU A 168 -18.20 -6.11 -3.38
CA GLU A 168 -18.43 -7.42 -4.02
C GLU A 168 -19.61 -8.19 -3.38
N VAL A 169 -20.37 -7.48 -2.56
CA VAL A 169 -21.58 -7.94 -1.84
C VAL A 169 -22.85 -7.54 -2.68
#